data_3f993301db61a3b54b5ae5a5b069760b
#
_entry.id   3f993301db61a3b54b5ae5a5b069760b
#
_cell.length_a   1.000
_cell.length_b   1.000
_cell.length_c   1.000
_cell.angle_alpha   90.00
_cell.angle_beta   90.00
_cell.angle_gamma   90.00
#
_symmetry.space_group_name_H-M   'P 1'
#
loop_
_entity.id
_entity.type
_entity.pdbx_description
1 polymer ?
#
loop_
_entity_poly.entity_id
_entity_poly.type
_entity_poly.pdbx_seq_one_letter_code
_entity_poly.pdbx_strand_id
1 'polypeptide(L)'
;MLNDVFPLRVEAVPAARASEWRADDSFPPRQTQAWQLIYVRSGTIEERCDDRRVLLRAGGLLFHQPGEVFAMTTVGEVPPETLRIDFYCTGAAMDRFRGTILHAEPTEQHDLDWLANTANTVFDAAPVRGEPPIVKEDLPFGVMQQFIIHLENLLILRARRCRRT
;
A
#
# COMPACT_ATOMS: atom_id res chain seq x y z
N MET A 1 -7.72 21.84 16.81
CA MET A 1 -9.16 21.63 16.53
C MET A 1 -9.43 21.08 15.14
N LEU A 2 -9.03 21.76 14.07
CA LEU A 2 -9.20 21.21 12.70
C LEU A 2 -8.50 19.86 12.50
N ASN A 3 -7.32 19.65 13.07
CA ASN A 3 -6.55 18.41 12.96
C ASN A 3 -7.25 17.19 13.63
N ASP A 4 -8.17 17.42 14.54
CA ASP A 4 -8.93 16.33 15.17
C ASP A 4 -10.16 15.94 14.36
N VAL A 5 -10.67 16.86 13.55
CA VAL A 5 -11.81 16.62 12.65
C VAL A 5 -11.32 15.98 11.34
N PHE A 6 -10.18 16.44 10.83
CA PHE A 6 -9.56 15.94 9.60
C PHE A 6 -8.14 15.45 9.90
N PRO A 7 -7.98 14.26 10.49
CA PRO A 7 -6.69 13.77 10.95
C PRO A 7 -5.70 13.45 9.83
N LEU A 8 -6.22 13.17 8.65
CA LEU A 8 -5.43 12.91 7.45
C LEU A 8 -6.27 13.16 6.20
N ARG A 9 -5.59 13.39 5.09
CA ARG A 9 -6.22 13.56 3.78
C ARG A 9 -5.36 12.97 2.70
N VAL A 10 -5.91 12.05 1.91
CA VAL A 10 -5.28 11.51 0.71
C VAL A 10 -5.50 12.50 -0.43
N GLU A 11 -4.41 13.06 -0.94
CA GLU A 11 -4.47 14.09 -1.98
C GLU A 11 -4.41 13.51 -3.38
N ALA A 12 -3.64 12.42 -3.56
CA ALA A 12 -3.49 11.76 -4.84
C ALA A 12 -2.99 10.33 -4.67
N VAL A 13 -3.30 9.50 -5.65
CA VAL A 13 -2.75 8.15 -5.80
C VAL A 13 -2.06 8.06 -7.16
N PRO A 14 -0.74 8.26 -7.21
CA PRO A 14 -0.01 8.23 -8.48
C PRO A 14 0.14 6.83 -9.07
N ALA A 15 0.14 5.78 -8.24
CA ALA A 15 0.30 4.41 -8.70
C ALA A 15 -0.32 3.41 -7.72
N ALA A 16 -0.91 2.35 -8.27
CA ALA A 16 -1.34 1.19 -7.50
C ALA A 16 -1.33 -0.05 -8.38
N ARG A 17 -1.09 -1.21 -7.79
CA ARG A 17 -1.13 -2.48 -8.51
C ARG A 17 -1.46 -3.63 -7.57
N ALA A 18 -2.43 -4.44 -7.95
CA ALA A 18 -2.63 -5.77 -7.40
C ALA A 18 -1.92 -6.76 -8.33
N SER A 19 -0.99 -7.55 -7.81
CA SER A 19 -0.17 -8.44 -8.62
C SER A 19 0.11 -9.75 -7.93
N GLU A 20 0.22 -10.81 -8.74
CA GLU A 20 0.81 -12.07 -8.37
C GLU A 20 2.29 -12.04 -8.76
N TRP A 21 3.15 -12.34 -7.79
CA TRP A 21 4.59 -12.40 -8.03
C TRP A 21 4.94 -13.78 -8.61
N ARG A 22 6.03 -13.83 -9.36
CA ARG A 22 6.64 -15.10 -9.76
C ARG A 22 7.54 -15.59 -8.64
N ALA A 23 7.74 -16.91 -8.54
CA ALA A 23 8.80 -17.47 -7.73
C ALA A 23 10.13 -16.79 -8.11
N ASP A 24 10.96 -16.49 -7.13
CA ASP A 24 12.24 -15.80 -7.30
C ASP A 24 12.18 -14.34 -7.77
N ASP A 25 11.00 -13.72 -7.78
CA ASP A 25 10.90 -12.29 -8.03
C ASP A 25 11.57 -11.50 -6.92
N SER A 26 12.29 -10.47 -7.34
CA SER A 26 12.88 -9.50 -6.42
C SER A 26 12.75 -8.10 -6.99
N PHE A 27 12.57 -7.14 -6.10
CA PHE A 27 12.61 -5.73 -6.46
C PHE A 27 13.86 -5.13 -5.83
N PRO A 28 14.74 -4.52 -6.65
CA PRO A 28 15.95 -3.88 -6.14
C PRO A 28 15.60 -2.72 -5.22
N PRO A 29 16.58 -2.21 -4.45
CA PRO A 29 16.35 -1.06 -3.59
C PRO A 29 15.70 0.10 -4.33
N ARG A 30 14.66 0.65 -3.74
CA ARG A 30 13.80 1.66 -4.34
C ARG A 30 13.48 2.73 -3.33
N GLN A 31 13.38 3.96 -3.81
CA GLN A 31 12.97 5.12 -3.03
C GLN A 31 11.78 5.79 -3.72
N THR A 32 10.76 6.15 -2.96
CA THR A 32 9.63 6.90 -3.46
C THR A 32 9.44 8.18 -2.66
N GLN A 33 8.92 9.23 -3.30
CA GLN A 33 8.54 10.46 -2.63
C GLN A 33 7.11 10.42 -2.07
N ALA A 34 6.38 9.37 -2.36
CA ALA A 34 5.05 9.10 -1.84
C ALA A 34 5.10 8.18 -0.63
N TRP A 35 4.04 8.17 0.16
CA TRP A 35 3.76 7.06 1.06
C TRP A 35 3.48 5.82 0.23
N GLN A 36 3.83 4.64 0.74
CA GLN A 36 3.48 3.40 0.10
C GLN A 36 2.85 2.43 1.10
N LEU A 37 1.70 1.89 0.71
CA LEU A 37 1.06 0.78 1.39
C LEU A 37 1.41 -0.52 0.67
N ILE A 38 1.83 -1.53 1.41
CA ILE A 38 1.97 -2.90 0.92
C ILE A 38 1.07 -3.80 1.75
N TYR A 39 0.22 -4.55 1.07
CA TYR A 39 -0.66 -5.55 1.68
C TYR A 39 -0.41 -6.90 1.02
N VAL A 40 -0.14 -7.93 1.82
CA VAL A 40 0.05 -9.29 1.33
C VAL A 40 -1.28 -10.05 1.46
N ARG A 41 -1.85 -10.44 0.34
CA ARG A 41 -3.09 -11.21 0.29
C ARG A 41 -2.84 -12.71 0.51
N SER A 42 -1.77 -13.23 -0.08
CA SER A 42 -1.34 -14.62 0.08
C SER A 42 0.17 -14.72 -0.11
N GLY A 43 0.76 -15.80 0.39
CA GLY A 43 2.20 -16.00 0.33
C GLY A 43 2.96 -15.15 1.37
N THR A 44 4.26 -15.01 1.14
CA THR A 44 5.16 -14.28 2.04
C THR A 44 6.18 -13.50 1.23
N ILE A 45 6.44 -12.26 1.62
CA ILE A 45 7.53 -11.46 1.10
C ILE A 45 8.51 -11.11 2.23
N GLU A 46 9.79 -11.01 1.89
CA GLU A 46 10.80 -10.44 2.76
C GLU A 46 11.10 -9.01 2.30
N GLU A 47 11.02 -8.10 3.23
CA GLU A 47 11.39 -6.73 2.98
C GLU A 47 12.66 -6.38 3.71
N ARG A 48 13.52 -5.63 3.04
CA ARG A 48 14.74 -5.08 3.61
C ARG A 48 14.66 -3.56 3.56
N CYS A 49 14.78 -2.96 4.74
CA CYS A 49 14.89 -1.53 4.89
C CYS A 49 16.08 -1.24 5.81
N ASP A 50 17.14 -0.64 5.28
CA ASP A 50 18.41 -0.46 5.96
C ASP A 50 18.97 -1.82 6.46
N ASP A 51 19.20 -1.97 7.77
CA ASP A 51 19.71 -3.21 8.37
C ASP A 51 18.59 -4.17 8.83
N ARG A 52 17.33 -3.78 8.64
CA ARG A 52 16.19 -4.59 9.07
C ARG A 52 15.68 -5.49 7.97
N ARG A 53 15.40 -6.73 8.34
CA ARG A 53 14.66 -7.69 7.53
C ARG A 53 13.33 -7.97 8.19
N VAL A 54 12.29 -7.90 7.39
CA VAL A 54 10.93 -8.09 7.86
C VAL A 54 10.23 -9.10 6.96
N LEU A 55 9.63 -10.13 7.57
CA LEU A 55 8.78 -11.06 6.85
C LEU A 55 7.34 -10.57 6.92
N LEU A 56 6.73 -10.37 5.76
CA LEU A 56 5.35 -9.99 5.64
C LEU A 56 4.55 -11.18 5.09
N ARG A 57 3.67 -11.72 5.92
CA ARG A 57 2.84 -12.88 5.60
C ARG A 57 1.43 -12.44 5.20
N ALA A 58 0.64 -13.39 4.71
CA ALA A 58 -0.76 -13.13 4.35
C ALA A 58 -1.51 -12.40 5.48
N GLY A 59 -2.20 -11.34 5.15
CA GLY A 59 -2.85 -10.42 6.09
C GLY A 59 -1.96 -9.28 6.59
N GLY A 60 -0.66 -9.31 6.30
CA GLY A 60 0.27 -8.28 6.72
C GLY A 60 0.13 -6.98 5.93
N LEU A 61 0.24 -5.88 6.65
CA LEU A 61 0.24 -4.51 6.11
C LEU A 61 1.53 -3.82 6.53
N LEU A 62 2.12 -3.10 5.61
CA LEU A 62 3.31 -2.32 5.86
C LEU A 62 3.21 -0.97 5.16
N PHE A 63 3.65 0.08 5.84
CA PHE A 63 3.72 1.43 5.29
C PHE A 63 5.15 1.90 5.21
N HIS A 64 5.56 2.35 4.02
CA HIS A 64 6.80 3.08 3.83
C HIS A 64 6.52 4.57 3.80
N GLN A 65 7.31 5.33 4.56
CA GLN A 65 7.24 6.79 4.52
C GLN A 65 7.97 7.34 3.30
N PRO A 66 7.65 8.56 2.85
CA PRO A 66 8.37 9.21 1.77
C PRO A 66 9.88 9.26 2.03
N GLY A 67 10.68 8.94 1.01
CA GLY A 67 12.13 8.95 1.09
C GLY A 67 12.78 7.69 1.67
N GLU A 68 12.01 6.74 2.16
CA GLU A 68 12.53 5.47 2.68
C GLU A 68 13.01 4.57 1.53
N VAL A 69 14.19 3.97 1.70
CA VAL A 69 14.75 3.02 0.72
C VAL A 69 14.47 1.61 1.19
N PHE A 70 13.86 0.81 0.34
CA PHE A 70 13.50 -0.57 0.66
C PHE A 70 13.65 -1.49 -0.56
N ALA A 71 13.85 -2.78 -0.30
CA ALA A 71 13.88 -3.84 -1.31
C ALA A 71 12.99 -4.98 -0.85
N MET A 72 12.43 -5.72 -1.80
CA MET A 72 11.51 -6.83 -1.52
C MET A 72 11.90 -8.07 -2.32
N THR A 73 11.77 -9.23 -1.69
CA THR A 73 11.97 -10.54 -2.34
C THR A 73 10.86 -11.50 -1.93
N THR A 74 10.58 -12.48 -2.80
CA THR A 74 9.67 -13.57 -2.47
C THR A 74 10.33 -14.53 -1.49
N VAL A 75 9.53 -15.19 -0.67
CA VAL A 75 9.96 -16.23 0.28
C VAL A 75 9.09 -17.47 0.10
N GLY A 76 9.74 -18.62 0.00
CA GLY A 76 9.02 -19.89 -0.16
C GLY A 76 8.67 -20.20 -1.61
N GLU A 77 7.90 -21.27 -1.81
CA GLU A 77 7.55 -21.80 -3.13
C GLU A 77 6.23 -21.22 -3.68
N VAL A 78 5.39 -20.68 -2.80
CA VAL A 78 4.09 -20.11 -3.18
C VAL A 78 4.30 -18.67 -3.62
N PRO A 79 3.98 -18.31 -4.87
CA PRO A 79 4.05 -16.92 -5.34
C PRO A 79 3.12 -16.04 -4.51
N PRO A 80 3.61 -14.96 -3.91
CA PRO A 80 2.75 -14.06 -3.15
C PRO A 80 1.84 -13.23 -4.05
N GLU A 81 0.66 -12.91 -3.53
CA GLU A 81 -0.22 -11.91 -4.10
C GLU A 81 -0.19 -10.67 -3.22
N THR A 82 0.06 -9.52 -3.83
CA THR A 82 0.18 -8.26 -3.09
C THR A 82 -0.67 -7.15 -3.71
N LEU A 83 -1.04 -6.21 -2.87
CA LEU A 83 -1.54 -4.91 -3.28
C LEU A 83 -0.51 -3.86 -2.86
N ARG A 84 -0.09 -3.04 -3.82
CA ARG A 84 0.79 -1.88 -3.58
C ARG A 84 0.07 -0.62 -3.98
N ILE A 85 0.12 0.39 -3.12
CA ILE A 85 -0.48 1.70 -3.39
C ILE A 85 0.53 2.77 -3.00
N ASP A 86 0.89 3.61 -3.97
CA ASP A 86 1.64 4.84 -3.72
C ASP A 86 0.64 5.97 -3.59
N PHE A 87 0.77 6.79 -2.54
CA PHE A 87 -0.19 7.86 -2.30
C PHE A 87 0.46 9.05 -1.60
N TYR A 88 -0.05 10.23 -1.92
CA TYR A 88 0.29 11.46 -1.22
C TYR A 88 -0.77 11.73 -0.17
N CYS A 89 -0.32 11.87 1.06
CA CYS A 89 -1.22 12.07 2.18
C CYS A 89 -0.63 13.07 3.17
N THR A 90 -1.46 13.98 3.62
CA THR A 90 -1.12 14.98 4.64
C THR A 90 -1.90 14.70 5.91
N GLY A 91 -1.36 15.17 7.03
CA GLY A 91 -1.98 15.05 8.35
C GLY A 91 -1.06 14.42 9.38
N ALA A 92 -1.13 14.90 10.60
CA ALA A 92 -0.30 14.44 11.71
C ALA A 92 -0.52 12.95 12.05
N ALA A 93 -1.69 12.41 11.72
CA ALA A 93 -2.00 11.00 11.95
C ALA A 93 -1.08 10.05 11.18
N MET A 94 -0.49 10.50 10.05
CA MET A 94 0.41 9.68 9.24
C MET A 94 1.70 9.29 9.97
N ASP A 95 2.13 10.04 10.96
CA ASP A 95 3.31 9.70 11.76
C ASP A 95 3.16 8.36 12.50
N ARG A 96 1.94 7.89 12.69
CA ARG A 96 1.63 6.63 13.38
C ARG A 96 1.87 5.39 12.51
N PHE A 97 2.03 5.57 11.20
CA PHE A 97 2.21 4.45 10.27
C PHE A 97 3.68 4.12 9.99
N ARG A 98 4.60 4.82 10.62
CA ARG A 98 6.03 4.63 10.36
C ARG A 98 6.56 3.31 10.91
N GLY A 99 7.16 2.50 10.03
CA GLY A 99 8.01 1.37 10.41
C GLY A 99 7.34 0.24 11.19
N THR A 100 6.03 0.16 11.20
CA THR A 100 5.29 -0.84 11.95
C THR A 100 4.67 -1.86 11.03
N ILE A 101 4.92 -3.15 11.31
CA ILE A 101 4.17 -4.23 10.67
C ILE A 101 2.81 -4.30 11.34
N LEU A 102 1.78 -4.24 10.53
CA LEU A 102 0.41 -4.30 10.97
C LEU A 102 -0.24 -5.57 10.41
N HIS A 103 -1.35 -5.96 10.99
CA HIS A 103 -2.17 -7.06 10.49
C HIS A 103 -3.56 -6.53 10.14
N ALA A 104 -4.05 -6.92 8.97
CA ALA A 104 -5.36 -6.49 8.52
C ALA A 104 -6.46 -7.01 9.45
N GLU A 105 -7.32 -6.11 9.87
CA GLU A 105 -8.45 -6.42 10.73
C GLU A 105 -9.72 -6.65 9.91
N PRO A 106 -10.71 -7.41 10.41
CA PRO A 106 -11.94 -7.65 9.65
C PRO A 106 -12.64 -6.39 9.17
N THR A 107 -12.62 -5.30 9.94
CA THR A 107 -13.22 -4.01 9.56
C THR A 107 -12.47 -3.32 8.42
N GLU A 108 -11.21 -3.65 8.18
CA GLU A 108 -10.38 -3.10 7.11
C GLU A 108 -10.47 -3.95 5.84
N GLN A 109 -10.88 -5.20 5.96
CA GLN A 109 -10.85 -6.16 4.86
C GLN A 109 -11.71 -5.73 3.69
N HIS A 110 -12.86 -5.10 3.94
CA HIS A 110 -13.74 -4.60 2.88
C HIS A 110 -13.02 -3.58 1.98
N ASP A 111 -12.36 -2.59 2.58
CA ASP A 111 -11.63 -1.58 1.80
C ASP A 111 -10.42 -2.18 1.10
N LEU A 112 -9.68 -3.07 1.76
CA LEU A 112 -8.53 -3.75 1.15
C LEU A 112 -8.94 -4.59 -0.07
N ASP A 113 -10.02 -5.34 0.04
CA ASP A 113 -10.51 -6.16 -1.08
C ASP A 113 -11.01 -5.28 -2.22
N TRP A 114 -11.73 -4.21 -1.92
CA TRP A 114 -12.20 -3.28 -2.94
C TRP A 114 -11.02 -2.63 -3.68
N LEU A 115 -10.02 -2.16 -2.93
CA LEU A 115 -8.81 -1.56 -3.50
C LEU A 115 -8.04 -2.55 -4.37
N ALA A 116 -7.85 -3.78 -3.89
CA ALA A 116 -7.16 -4.82 -4.63
C ALA A 116 -7.89 -5.22 -5.92
N ASN A 117 -9.22 -5.33 -5.86
CA ASN A 117 -10.03 -5.68 -7.02
C ASN A 117 -10.14 -4.54 -8.04
N THR A 118 -9.93 -3.30 -7.62
CA THR A 118 -10.09 -2.10 -8.45
C THR A 118 -8.77 -1.55 -8.98
N ALA A 119 -7.65 -1.81 -8.30
CA ALA A 119 -6.35 -1.24 -8.66
C ALA A 119 -6.00 -1.43 -10.14
N ASN A 120 -6.17 -2.64 -10.66
CA ASN A 120 -5.83 -2.97 -12.05
C ASN A 120 -6.86 -2.47 -13.07
N THR A 121 -8.00 -1.97 -12.61
CA THR A 121 -8.96 -1.24 -13.44
C THR A 121 -8.54 0.22 -13.63
N VAL A 122 -7.86 0.78 -12.64
CA VAL A 122 -7.42 2.18 -12.64
C VAL A 122 -6.03 2.35 -13.24
N PHE A 123 -5.16 1.37 -13.02
CA PHE A 123 -3.74 1.45 -13.39
C PHE A 123 -3.34 0.28 -14.30
N ASP A 124 -2.53 0.58 -15.32
CA ASP A 124 -1.84 -0.42 -16.12
C ASP A 124 -0.45 -0.69 -15.56
N ALA A 125 0.02 -1.93 -15.71
CA ALA A 125 1.41 -2.24 -15.45
C ALA A 125 2.31 -1.41 -16.38
N ALA A 126 3.43 -0.91 -15.85
CA ALA A 126 4.41 -0.20 -16.66
C ALA A 126 4.96 -1.13 -17.76
N PRO A 127 5.27 -0.59 -18.97
CA PRO A 127 5.89 -1.38 -20.04
C PRO A 127 7.23 -2.00 -19.64
N VAL A 128 7.98 -1.31 -18.78
CA VAL A 128 9.27 -1.77 -18.25
C VAL A 128 9.05 -2.33 -16.85
N ARG A 129 9.49 -3.57 -16.66
CA ARG A 129 9.39 -4.24 -15.35
C ARG A 129 10.17 -3.47 -14.29
N GLY A 130 9.53 -3.28 -13.14
CA GLY A 130 10.10 -2.55 -12.01
C GLY A 130 9.78 -1.06 -11.98
N GLU A 131 9.23 -0.50 -13.06
CA GLU A 131 8.73 0.87 -13.05
C GLU A 131 7.32 0.96 -12.43
N PRO A 132 6.94 2.15 -11.94
CA PRO A 132 5.60 2.35 -11.36
C PRO A 132 4.50 2.13 -12.38
N PRO A 133 3.35 1.55 -11.97
CA PRO A 133 2.14 1.49 -12.80
C PRO A 133 1.72 2.86 -13.29
N ILE A 134 1.00 2.87 -14.40
CA ILE A 134 0.56 4.09 -15.09
C ILE A 134 -0.97 4.18 -15.00
N VAL A 135 -1.48 5.38 -14.70
CA VAL A 135 -2.93 5.64 -14.71
C VAL A 135 -3.46 5.42 -16.13
N LYS A 136 -4.53 4.63 -16.25
CA LYS A 136 -5.19 4.41 -17.53
C LYS A 136 -5.82 5.70 -18.07
N GLU A 137 -5.83 5.85 -19.40
CA GLU A 137 -6.43 7.01 -20.05
C GLU A 137 -7.96 7.00 -19.96
N ASP A 138 -8.58 5.81 -20.12
CA ASP A 138 -10.04 5.65 -20.15
C ASP A 138 -10.55 5.12 -18.79
N LEU A 139 -10.66 5.99 -17.81
CA LEU A 139 -11.19 5.62 -16.51
C LEU A 139 -12.71 5.72 -16.49
N PRO A 140 -13.40 4.76 -15.83
CA PRO A 140 -14.82 4.93 -15.51
C PRO A 140 -15.01 6.19 -14.65
N PHE A 141 -16.13 6.87 -14.88
CA PHE A 141 -16.43 8.10 -14.14
C PHE A 141 -16.37 7.89 -12.63
N GLY A 142 -15.60 8.71 -11.95
CA GLY A 142 -15.50 8.73 -10.49
C GLY A 142 -14.70 7.59 -9.86
N VAL A 143 -14.16 6.64 -10.63
CA VAL A 143 -13.45 5.48 -10.04
C VAL A 143 -12.21 5.90 -9.24
N MET A 144 -11.44 6.88 -9.72
CA MET A 144 -10.27 7.38 -8.99
C MET A 144 -10.69 8.03 -7.66
N GLN A 145 -11.77 8.78 -7.67
CA GLN A 145 -12.30 9.38 -6.45
C GLN A 145 -12.74 8.31 -5.46
N GLN A 146 -13.42 7.27 -5.91
CA GLN A 146 -13.80 6.13 -5.08
C GLN A 146 -12.58 5.40 -4.54
N PHE A 147 -11.54 5.24 -5.34
CA PHE A 147 -10.28 4.64 -4.91
C PHE A 147 -9.66 5.43 -3.75
N ILE A 148 -9.59 6.74 -3.90
CA ILE A 148 -9.09 7.64 -2.85
C ILE A 148 -9.95 7.54 -1.58
N ILE A 149 -11.27 7.50 -1.72
CA ILE A 149 -12.19 7.39 -0.57
C ILE A 149 -11.97 6.09 0.20
N HIS A 150 -11.84 4.96 -0.50
CA HIS A 150 -11.61 3.68 0.16
C HIS A 150 -10.25 3.63 0.85
N LEU A 151 -9.20 4.16 0.21
CA LEU A 151 -7.89 4.25 0.84
C LEU A 151 -7.92 5.15 2.09
N GLU A 152 -8.53 6.31 1.99
CA GLU A 152 -8.65 7.24 3.11
C GLU A 152 -9.44 6.63 4.26
N ASN A 153 -10.53 5.94 3.98
CA ASN A 153 -11.30 5.23 5.00
C ASN A 153 -10.46 4.17 5.73
N LEU A 154 -9.69 3.39 5.00
CA LEU A 154 -8.77 2.40 5.56
C LEU A 154 -7.77 3.06 6.52
N LEU A 155 -7.16 4.15 6.10
CA LEU A 155 -6.17 4.89 6.90
C LEU A 155 -6.81 5.48 8.16
N ILE A 156 -8.01 6.03 8.06
CA ILE A 156 -8.75 6.59 9.20
C ILE A 156 -9.10 5.50 10.21
N LEU A 157 -9.59 4.35 9.76
CA LEU A 157 -9.89 3.21 10.62
C LEU A 157 -8.66 2.77 11.40
N ARG A 158 -7.53 2.67 10.72
CA ARG A 158 -6.26 2.30 11.35
C ARG A 158 -5.77 3.36 12.34
N ALA A 159 -5.84 4.63 11.99
CA ALA A 159 -5.44 5.74 12.87
C ALA A 159 -6.29 5.81 14.14
N ARG A 160 -7.55 5.49 14.07
CA ARG A 160 -8.46 5.44 15.23
C ARG A 160 -8.05 4.38 16.24
N ARG A 161 -7.54 3.25 15.78
CA ARG A 161 -7.06 2.18 16.67
C ARG A 161 -5.81 2.55 17.42
N CYS A 162 -4.89 3.24 16.77
CA CYS A 162 -3.65 3.70 17.40
C CYS A 162 -3.88 4.68 18.55
N ARG A 163 -5.06 5.30 18.64
CA ARG A 163 -5.42 6.20 19.74
C ARG A 163 -5.87 5.45 21.02
N ARG A 164 -6.22 4.17 20.91
CA ARG A 164 -6.78 3.40 22.04
C ARG A 164 -5.72 2.62 22.82
N THR A 165 -4.51 2.63 22.33
CA THR A 165 -3.33 2.08 23.01
C THR A 165 -2.47 3.20 23.53
#